data_ba2e2ac3045685015429150497a3a571
#
_entry.id   ba2e2ac3045685015429150497a3a571
#
_cell.length_a   1.000
_cell.length_b   1.000
_cell.length_c   1.000
_cell.angle_alpha   90.00
_cell.angle_beta   90.00
_cell.angle_gamma   90.00
#
_symmetry.space_group_name_H-M   'P 1'
#
loop_
_entity.id
_entity.type
_entity.pdbx_description
1 polymer ?
#
loop_
_entity_poly.entity_id
_entity_poly.type
_entity_poly.pdbx_seq_one_letter_code
_entity_poly.pdbx_strand_id
1 'polypeptide(L)'
;IKTQQILMDIDANLYPRQDIKRLGIAPLTSMFWYAENNRHQIRDWRPEIHDNDGLTMWTGAGERIWRPLNNPSSVMTNSFADTNPKGFGLLQRDRAFYHYEDDGVFYDRRPSVWIEPTGEWGEGAIQLLEIPTDDEIHDNIVIYWLPKEPVKAGSEWHYAYRLHWVATEPYPSETVARVSHTRLGNAGIPGQPRPKGGRKFVIDFEGGPLNEIAKLDKVKPVVSTSKGRIDNEYALQVVGTKNWRAAFDLYVEGNEPVNLRLFLKLGDRTLTETWLYQYLPFTYD
;
A
#
# COMPACT_ATOMS: atom_id res chain seq x y z
N ILE A 1 16.96 -19.45 -3.33
CA ILE A 1 17.14 -19.46 -1.85
C ILE A 1 15.77 -19.71 -1.27
N LYS A 2 15.55 -20.84 -0.60
CA LYS A 2 14.34 -21.01 0.23
C LYS A 2 14.48 -20.02 1.37
N THR A 3 13.73 -18.93 1.33
CA THR A 3 13.66 -17.97 2.42
C THR A 3 13.01 -18.70 3.59
N GLN A 4 13.77 -18.92 4.65
CA GLN A 4 13.19 -19.44 5.88
C GLN A 4 12.30 -18.35 6.44
N GLN A 5 11.02 -18.66 6.61
CA GLN A 5 10.09 -17.80 7.35
C GLN A 5 10.56 -17.74 8.80
N ILE A 6 10.69 -16.52 9.34
CA ILE A 6 10.93 -16.33 10.78
C ILE A 6 9.60 -15.91 11.40
N LEU A 7 9.20 -16.64 12.43
CA LEU A 7 8.01 -16.35 13.21
C LEU A 7 8.40 -15.91 14.60
N MET A 8 7.70 -14.89 15.11
CA MET A 8 7.87 -14.42 16.48
C MET A 8 6.49 -14.22 17.09
N ASP A 9 6.19 -14.98 18.14
CA ASP A 9 4.95 -14.80 18.92
C ASP A 9 5.21 -13.78 20.03
N ILE A 10 4.34 -12.78 20.11
CA ILE A 10 4.33 -11.73 21.11
C ILE A 10 3.06 -11.86 21.95
N ASP A 11 3.23 -11.83 23.26
CA ASP A 11 2.17 -11.74 24.26
C ASP A 11 2.53 -10.60 25.21
N ALA A 12 1.75 -9.53 25.21
CA ALA A 12 2.08 -8.29 25.91
C ALA A 12 0.95 -7.82 26.81
N ASN A 13 1.26 -7.67 28.10
CA ASN A 13 0.40 -7.05 29.09
C ASN A 13 0.92 -5.65 29.42
N LEU A 14 0.09 -4.64 29.23
CA LEU A 14 0.45 -3.23 29.42
C LEU A 14 -0.32 -2.66 30.61
N TYR A 15 0.42 -2.00 31.50
CA TYR A 15 -0.12 -1.39 32.74
C TYR A 15 0.25 0.11 32.77
N PRO A 16 -0.53 0.98 32.10
CA PRO A 16 -0.24 2.41 32.03
C PRO A 16 -0.25 3.07 33.41
N ARG A 17 0.84 3.79 33.75
CA ARG A 17 0.93 4.55 35.00
C ARG A 17 0.39 5.98 34.89
N GLN A 18 0.14 6.43 33.67
CA GLN A 18 -0.47 7.73 33.36
C GLN A 18 -1.32 7.60 32.11
N ASP A 19 -2.19 8.57 31.87
CA ASP A 19 -2.98 8.62 30.64
C ASP A 19 -2.07 8.72 29.41
N ILE A 20 -2.31 7.87 28.41
CA ILE A 20 -1.58 7.87 27.13
C ILE A 20 -2.54 8.30 26.03
N LYS A 21 -2.26 9.42 25.40
CA LYS A 21 -3.12 9.98 24.33
C LYS A 21 -3.12 9.13 23.06
N ARG A 22 -2.00 8.49 22.74
CA ARG A 22 -1.83 7.69 21.53
C ARG A 22 -0.89 6.52 21.84
N LEU A 23 -1.47 5.33 21.98
CA LEU A 23 -0.74 4.09 22.22
C LEU A 23 -0.68 3.30 20.91
N GLY A 24 0.52 3.16 20.34
CA GLY A 24 0.75 2.32 19.17
C GLY A 24 1.05 0.87 19.58
N ILE A 25 0.31 -0.08 19.03
CA ILE A 25 0.49 -1.51 19.24
C ILE A 25 1.11 -2.13 17.98
N ALA A 26 2.02 -3.07 18.15
CA ALA A 26 2.71 -3.79 17.08
C ALA A 26 3.30 -2.83 16.02
N PRO A 27 4.21 -1.91 16.41
CA PRO A 27 4.78 -0.97 15.47
C PRO A 27 5.75 -1.67 14.51
N LEU A 28 5.72 -1.25 13.24
CA LEU A 28 6.74 -1.57 12.23
C LEU A 28 7.32 -0.28 11.68
N THR A 29 8.61 -0.29 11.39
CA THR A 29 9.30 0.81 10.70
C THR A 29 9.87 0.33 9.37
N SER A 30 10.03 1.24 8.43
CA SER A 30 10.61 0.99 7.12
C SER A 30 11.17 2.27 6.53
N MET A 31 11.92 2.13 5.45
CA MET A 31 12.41 3.24 4.65
C MET A 31 11.74 3.21 3.26
N PHE A 32 11.28 4.39 2.80
CA PHE A 32 10.77 4.60 1.46
C PHE A 32 11.19 5.98 0.97
N TRP A 33 12.08 6.03 -0.02
CA TRP A 33 12.50 7.28 -0.63
C TRP A 33 11.71 7.53 -1.92
N TYR A 34 11.85 6.66 -2.92
CA TYR A 34 11.06 6.70 -4.15
C TYR A 34 10.94 5.32 -4.80
N ALA A 35 9.88 5.20 -5.62
CA ALA A 35 9.56 4.04 -6.44
C ALA A 35 8.89 4.48 -7.75
N GLU A 36 8.34 3.53 -8.51
CA GLU A 36 7.66 3.80 -9.79
C GLU A 36 6.45 4.76 -9.68
N ASN A 37 5.84 4.89 -8.50
CA ASN A 37 4.69 5.76 -8.23
C ASN A 37 5.07 7.24 -7.96
N ASN A 38 6.34 7.54 -7.65
CA ASN A 38 6.81 8.90 -7.39
C ASN A 38 8.16 9.22 -8.07
N ARG A 39 8.39 8.71 -9.27
CA ARG A 39 9.61 8.91 -10.07
C ARG A 39 10.07 10.36 -10.23
N HIS A 40 9.18 11.34 -10.09
CA HIS A 40 9.54 12.75 -10.10
C HIS A 40 10.46 13.16 -8.94
N GLN A 41 10.60 12.30 -7.92
CA GLN A 41 11.48 12.53 -6.77
C GLN A 41 12.86 11.87 -6.92
N ILE A 42 13.13 11.16 -8.03
CA ILE A 42 14.42 10.49 -8.25
C ILE A 42 15.58 11.50 -8.15
N ARG A 43 16.56 11.20 -7.29
CA ARG A 43 17.78 11.98 -7.07
C ARG A 43 19.04 11.15 -7.17
N ASP A 44 18.91 9.84 -7.33
CA ASP A 44 19.99 8.86 -7.43
C ASP A 44 19.94 8.16 -8.81
N TRP A 45 20.97 7.42 -9.17
CA TRP A 45 21.03 6.66 -10.42
C TRP A 45 20.15 5.40 -10.40
N ARG A 46 19.88 4.86 -9.23
CA ARG A 46 19.02 3.68 -9.04
C ARG A 46 17.57 4.02 -9.38
N PRO A 47 16.82 3.13 -10.04
CA PRO A 47 15.43 3.41 -10.41
C PRO A 47 14.47 3.53 -9.21
N GLU A 48 14.70 2.74 -8.16
CA GLU A 48 13.88 2.70 -6.94
C GLU A 48 14.74 2.49 -5.70
N ILE A 49 14.38 3.12 -4.58
CA ILE A 49 15.07 2.96 -3.29
C ILE A 49 14.02 2.89 -2.18
N HIS A 50 13.79 1.69 -1.66
CA HIS A 50 12.90 1.44 -0.54
C HIS A 50 13.07 0.04 0.05
N ASP A 51 12.82 -0.11 1.35
CA ASP A 51 12.79 -1.41 2.02
C ASP A 51 11.47 -2.15 1.80
N ASN A 52 10.36 -1.41 1.75
CA ASN A 52 9.04 -1.93 1.45
C ASN A 52 8.31 -0.98 0.47
N ASP A 53 7.49 -1.53 -0.40
CA ASP A 53 6.74 -0.78 -1.40
C ASP A 53 5.30 -0.45 -0.98
N GLY A 54 4.75 -1.13 0.03
CA GLY A 54 3.37 -0.85 0.45
C GLY A 54 2.94 -1.42 1.79
N LEU A 55 1.87 -0.80 2.30
CA LEU A 55 1.07 -1.30 3.41
C LEU A 55 -0.01 -2.22 2.86
N THR A 56 -0.06 -3.44 3.36
CA THR A 56 -1.17 -4.38 3.13
C THR A 56 -2.03 -4.48 4.36
N MET A 57 -3.35 -4.65 4.16
CA MET A 57 -4.32 -4.81 5.25
C MET A 57 -5.35 -5.89 4.88
N TRP A 58 -5.62 -6.77 5.82
CA TRP A 58 -6.72 -7.71 5.78
C TRP A 58 -7.69 -7.34 6.89
N THR A 59 -8.77 -6.66 6.52
CA THR A 59 -9.72 -6.11 7.49
C THR A 59 -10.51 -7.20 8.21
N GLY A 60 -11.06 -6.85 9.37
CA GLY A 60 -11.99 -7.72 10.09
C GLY A 60 -13.19 -8.15 9.24
N ALA A 61 -13.69 -7.26 8.38
CA ALA A 61 -14.75 -7.53 7.40
C ALA A 61 -14.31 -8.42 6.23
N GLY A 62 -13.01 -8.69 6.06
CA GLY A 62 -12.47 -9.56 5.02
C GLY A 62 -11.99 -8.86 3.76
N GLU A 63 -12.05 -7.53 3.67
CA GLU A 63 -11.48 -6.79 2.55
C GLU A 63 -9.96 -6.89 2.56
N ARG A 64 -9.37 -7.07 1.36
CA ARG A 64 -7.93 -6.98 1.13
C ARG A 64 -7.61 -5.61 0.54
N ILE A 65 -6.68 -4.91 1.16
CA ILE A 65 -6.32 -3.55 0.78
C ILE A 65 -4.81 -3.47 0.56
N TRP A 66 -4.42 -2.78 -0.50
CA TRP A 66 -3.05 -2.41 -0.80
C TRP A 66 -2.90 -0.89 -0.87
N ARG A 67 -1.98 -0.34 -0.09
CA ARG A 67 -1.66 1.08 -0.06
C ARG A 67 -0.17 1.28 -0.35
N PRO A 68 0.21 1.59 -1.62
CA PRO A 68 1.59 1.96 -1.93
C PRO A 68 2.09 3.09 -1.04
N LEU A 69 3.35 3.02 -0.61
CA LEU A 69 3.96 4.06 0.22
C LEU A 69 4.24 5.33 -0.60
N ASN A 70 4.39 6.44 0.10
CA ASN A 70 4.78 7.73 -0.43
C ASN A 70 5.92 8.34 0.39
N ASN A 71 6.59 9.31 -0.25
CA ASN A 71 7.49 10.24 0.42
C ASN A 71 6.91 11.65 0.29
N PRO A 72 6.08 12.11 1.24
CA PRO A 72 5.41 13.40 1.17
C PRO A 72 6.38 14.54 1.50
N SER A 73 6.03 15.79 1.11
CA SER A 73 6.81 16.99 1.44
C SER A 73 6.64 17.47 2.90
N SER A 74 5.68 16.91 3.62
CA SER A 74 5.41 17.16 5.04
C SER A 74 4.91 15.87 5.69
N VAL A 75 5.05 15.76 7.01
CA VAL A 75 4.60 14.56 7.74
C VAL A 75 3.11 14.32 7.51
N MET A 76 2.79 13.12 7.01
CA MET A 76 1.42 12.67 6.77
C MET A 76 1.08 11.50 7.68
N THR A 77 -0.15 11.51 8.21
CA THR A 77 -0.70 10.39 8.97
C THR A 77 -2.02 9.98 8.35
N ASN A 78 -2.09 8.74 7.88
CA ASN A 78 -3.29 8.12 7.34
C ASN A 78 -3.84 7.11 8.35
N SER A 79 -5.16 7.13 8.57
CA SER A 79 -5.85 6.26 9.52
C SER A 79 -6.84 5.37 8.78
N PHE A 80 -6.72 4.06 8.94
CA PHE A 80 -7.60 3.07 8.34
C PHE A 80 -8.38 2.39 9.48
N ALA A 81 -9.61 2.89 9.71
CA ALA A 81 -10.47 2.38 10.77
C ALA A 81 -10.89 0.92 10.48
N ASP A 82 -10.84 0.09 11.52
CA ASP A 82 -11.22 -1.32 11.43
C ASP A 82 -11.67 -1.85 12.79
N THR A 83 -12.25 -3.05 12.78
CA THR A 83 -12.61 -3.81 13.97
C THR A 83 -12.06 -5.22 13.81
N ASN A 84 -11.24 -5.65 14.77
CA ASN A 84 -10.61 -6.97 14.74
C ASN A 84 -9.90 -7.27 13.40
N PRO A 85 -8.85 -6.52 13.04
CA PRO A 85 -8.11 -6.77 11.80
C PRO A 85 -7.58 -8.20 11.79
N LYS A 86 -7.68 -8.87 10.62
CA LYS A 86 -7.14 -10.22 10.45
C LYS A 86 -5.63 -10.22 10.21
N GLY A 87 -5.09 -9.07 9.79
CA GLY A 87 -3.67 -8.88 9.65
C GLY A 87 -3.33 -7.60 8.88
N PHE A 88 -2.11 -7.13 9.05
CA PHE A 88 -1.57 -6.00 8.32
C PHE A 88 -0.03 -6.06 8.33
N GLY A 89 0.60 -5.32 7.41
CA GLY A 89 2.06 -5.33 7.38
C GLY A 89 2.66 -4.46 6.29
N LEU A 90 3.96 -4.31 6.35
CA LEU A 90 4.77 -3.67 5.33
C LEU A 90 5.38 -4.74 4.44
N LEU A 91 5.04 -4.71 3.15
CA LEU A 91 5.48 -5.72 2.21
C LEU A 91 6.40 -5.13 1.14
N GLN A 92 7.42 -5.89 0.77
CA GLN A 92 8.22 -5.72 -0.43
C GLN A 92 7.69 -6.70 -1.47
N ARG A 93 6.80 -6.25 -2.36
CA ARG A 93 6.22 -7.06 -3.44
C ARG A 93 7.10 -7.08 -4.67
N ASP A 94 7.71 -5.94 -4.98
CA ASP A 94 8.68 -5.84 -6.06
C ASP A 94 10.03 -6.42 -5.63
N ARG A 95 10.47 -7.45 -6.35
CA ARG A 95 11.71 -8.18 -6.08
C ARG A 95 12.56 -8.35 -7.33
N ALA A 96 12.27 -7.55 -8.35
CA ALA A 96 13.03 -7.58 -9.57
C ALA A 96 14.29 -6.73 -9.41
N PHE A 97 15.48 -7.37 -9.42
CA PHE A 97 16.76 -6.67 -9.24
C PHE A 97 16.91 -5.44 -10.15
N TYR A 98 16.46 -5.55 -11.40
CA TYR A 98 16.58 -4.45 -12.37
C TYR A 98 15.67 -3.23 -12.08
N HIS A 99 14.77 -3.32 -11.09
CA HIS A 99 14.04 -2.15 -10.61
C HIS A 99 14.86 -1.35 -9.58
N TYR A 100 15.87 -1.95 -8.96
CA TYR A 100 16.73 -1.32 -7.96
C TYR A 100 18.14 -1.10 -8.47
N GLU A 101 18.69 -2.06 -9.22
CA GLU A 101 20.08 -2.07 -9.70
C GLU A 101 21.11 -1.88 -8.59
N ASP A 102 20.81 -2.31 -7.37
CA ASP A 102 21.60 -2.09 -6.17
C ASP A 102 22.37 -3.34 -5.77
N ASP A 103 23.67 -3.35 -6.06
CA ASP A 103 24.60 -4.42 -5.71
C ASP A 103 25.14 -4.29 -4.27
N GLY A 104 24.86 -3.20 -3.57
CA GLY A 104 25.40 -2.89 -2.24
C GLY A 104 24.47 -3.29 -1.10
N VAL A 105 23.24 -2.85 -1.10
CA VAL A 105 22.27 -3.04 0.01
C VAL A 105 21.10 -3.97 -0.34
N PHE A 106 20.97 -4.36 -1.62
CA PHE A 106 20.04 -5.40 -2.08
C PHE A 106 18.59 -5.19 -1.66
N TYR A 107 18.00 -4.06 -2.03
CA TYR A 107 16.61 -3.72 -1.73
C TYR A 107 15.61 -4.78 -2.26
N ASP A 108 15.92 -5.44 -3.39
CA ASP A 108 15.15 -6.56 -3.94
C ASP A 108 14.98 -7.75 -2.96
N ARG A 109 15.85 -7.84 -1.94
CA ARG A 109 15.89 -8.94 -0.98
C ARG A 109 15.39 -8.58 0.43
N ARG A 110 14.97 -7.33 0.64
CA ARG A 110 14.47 -6.88 1.95
C ARG A 110 13.25 -7.69 2.39
N PRO A 111 13.15 -8.06 3.67
CA PRO A 111 12.02 -8.85 4.15
C PRO A 111 10.74 -8.04 4.17
N SER A 112 9.64 -8.72 3.94
CA SER A 112 8.31 -8.25 4.29
C SER A 112 8.01 -8.61 5.75
N VAL A 113 7.23 -7.79 6.45
CA VAL A 113 6.77 -8.09 7.80
C VAL A 113 5.26 -8.01 7.85
N TRP A 114 4.64 -9.08 8.35
CA TRP A 114 3.21 -9.19 8.54
C TRP A 114 2.88 -9.40 10.01
N ILE A 115 1.90 -8.67 10.51
CA ILE A 115 1.33 -8.80 11.85
C ILE A 115 0.02 -9.57 11.72
N GLU A 116 -0.05 -10.69 12.43
CA GLU A 116 -1.25 -11.50 12.59
C GLU A 116 -1.77 -11.36 14.02
N PRO A 117 -2.84 -10.59 14.26
CA PRO A 117 -3.46 -10.50 15.58
C PRO A 117 -3.92 -11.87 16.09
N THR A 118 -3.74 -12.11 17.38
CA THR A 118 -4.28 -13.28 18.07
C THR A 118 -5.39 -12.83 18.99
N GLY A 119 -6.59 -13.37 18.80
CA GLY A 119 -7.80 -12.93 19.52
C GLY A 119 -8.39 -11.64 18.94
N GLU A 120 -9.22 -10.99 19.74
CA GLU A 120 -9.92 -9.76 19.33
C GLU A 120 -9.15 -8.52 19.79
N TRP A 121 -8.84 -7.61 18.89
CA TRP A 121 -8.21 -6.33 19.17
C TRP A 121 -9.20 -5.17 19.34
N GLY A 122 -10.50 -5.45 19.11
CA GLY A 122 -11.57 -4.46 19.21
C GLY A 122 -11.60 -3.44 18.07
N GLU A 123 -12.24 -2.30 18.33
CA GLU A 123 -12.27 -1.18 17.40
C GLU A 123 -10.98 -0.35 17.49
N GLY A 124 -10.51 0.12 16.35
CA GLY A 124 -9.33 0.96 16.28
C GLY A 124 -9.01 1.40 14.85
N ALA A 125 -7.75 1.67 14.59
CA ALA A 125 -7.28 1.99 13.26
C ALA A 125 -5.82 1.57 13.05
N ILE A 126 -5.51 1.08 11.86
CA ILE A 126 -4.13 0.98 11.41
C ILE A 126 -3.69 2.40 11.02
N GLN A 127 -2.61 2.87 11.65
CA GLN A 127 -2.00 4.16 11.35
C GLN A 127 -0.83 3.95 10.42
N LEU A 128 -0.74 4.78 9.38
CA LEU A 128 0.43 4.90 8.52
C LEU A 128 0.97 6.32 8.65
N LEU A 129 2.18 6.42 9.16
CA LEU A 129 2.94 7.66 9.26
C LEU A 129 4.01 7.67 8.18
N GLU A 130 3.97 8.66 7.31
CA GLU A 130 4.93 8.91 6.24
C GLU A 130 5.64 10.23 6.54
N ILE A 131 6.96 10.18 6.77
CA ILE A 131 7.81 11.31 7.13
C ILE A 131 8.65 11.70 5.90
N PRO A 132 8.82 12.98 5.57
CA PRO A 132 9.68 13.39 4.47
C PRO A 132 11.11 12.87 4.65
N THR A 133 11.70 12.38 3.57
CA THR A 133 13.14 12.09 3.53
C THR A 133 13.73 12.50 2.18
N ASP A 134 14.98 12.91 2.19
CA ASP A 134 15.80 13.20 1.00
C ASP A 134 16.99 12.25 0.86
N ASP A 135 17.01 11.20 1.70
CA ASP A 135 18.07 10.19 1.72
C ASP A 135 17.51 8.82 2.18
N GLU A 136 18.20 7.74 1.85
CA GLU A 136 17.88 6.35 2.24
C GLU A 136 18.32 5.98 3.66
N ILE A 137 19.05 6.84 4.36
CA ILE A 137 19.59 6.55 5.71
C ILE A 137 18.57 6.67 6.83
N HIS A 138 17.36 7.14 6.54
CA HIS A 138 16.32 7.41 7.53
C HIS A 138 15.12 6.49 7.37
N ASP A 139 14.77 5.74 8.41
CA ASP A 139 13.49 5.05 8.51
C ASP A 139 12.37 6.11 8.61
N ASN A 140 11.67 6.32 7.52
CA ASN A 140 10.67 7.38 7.40
C ASN A 140 9.23 6.89 7.35
N ILE A 141 9.02 5.58 7.43
CA ILE A 141 7.70 4.94 7.43
C ILE A 141 7.47 4.27 8.79
N VAL A 142 6.29 4.51 9.38
CA VAL A 142 5.86 3.81 10.58
C VAL A 142 4.42 3.38 10.43
N ILE A 143 4.12 2.12 10.76
CA ILE A 143 2.74 1.64 10.92
C ILE A 143 2.54 1.09 12.33
N TYR A 144 1.32 1.18 12.83
CA TYR A 144 0.91 0.57 14.12
C TYR A 144 -0.61 0.50 14.21
N TRP A 145 -1.09 -0.38 15.09
CA TRP A 145 -2.48 -0.36 15.51
C TRP A 145 -2.72 0.68 16.60
N LEU A 146 -3.72 1.52 16.44
CA LEU A 146 -4.17 2.50 17.43
C LEU A 146 -5.55 2.08 17.95
N PRO A 147 -5.67 1.63 19.20
CA PRO A 147 -6.98 1.34 19.81
C PRO A 147 -7.87 2.59 19.82
N LYS A 148 -9.19 2.39 19.62
CA LYS A 148 -10.18 3.47 19.71
C LYS A 148 -10.36 3.96 21.15
N GLU A 149 -10.33 3.04 22.12
CA GLU A 149 -10.51 3.35 23.53
C GLU A 149 -9.32 4.14 24.10
N PRO A 150 -9.57 5.20 24.88
CA PRO A 150 -8.51 5.95 25.51
C PRO A 150 -7.74 5.13 26.55
N VAL A 151 -6.44 5.17 26.51
CA VAL A 151 -5.59 4.49 27.48
C VAL A 151 -5.47 5.32 28.74
N LYS A 152 -6.05 4.84 29.84
CA LYS A 152 -6.10 5.51 31.14
C LYS A 152 -5.09 4.95 32.12
N ALA A 153 -4.63 5.79 33.04
CA ALA A 153 -3.82 5.36 34.17
C ALA A 153 -4.53 4.26 34.96
N GLY A 154 -3.82 3.19 35.30
CA GLY A 154 -4.38 2.04 36.04
C GLY A 154 -5.24 1.10 35.23
N SER A 155 -5.41 1.31 33.92
CA SER A 155 -6.03 0.31 33.03
C SER A 155 -5.07 -0.84 32.76
N GLU A 156 -5.63 -1.95 32.29
CA GLU A 156 -4.88 -3.13 31.84
C GLU A 156 -5.24 -3.43 30.39
N TRP A 157 -4.22 -3.66 29.57
CA TRP A 157 -4.36 -3.95 28.14
C TRP A 157 -3.57 -5.20 27.82
N HIS A 158 -4.19 -6.12 27.08
CA HIS A 158 -3.54 -7.33 26.59
C HIS A 158 -3.60 -7.38 25.08
N TYR A 159 -2.45 -7.59 24.45
CA TYR A 159 -2.33 -7.79 23.01
C TYR A 159 -1.43 -8.97 22.73
N ALA A 160 -1.95 -9.92 21.98
CA ALA A 160 -1.17 -11.03 21.46
C ALA A 160 -1.17 -11.01 19.93
N TYR A 161 -0.03 -11.31 19.32
CA TYR A 161 0.09 -11.35 17.86
C TYR A 161 1.33 -12.14 17.43
N ARG A 162 1.32 -12.57 16.17
CA ARG A 162 2.47 -13.17 15.51
C ARG A 162 3.05 -12.23 14.47
N LEU A 163 4.37 -12.05 14.52
CA LEU A 163 5.13 -11.42 13.44
C LEU A 163 5.64 -12.50 12.48
N HIS A 164 5.39 -12.28 11.19
CA HIS A 164 5.91 -13.09 10.11
C HIS A 164 6.95 -12.28 9.34
N TRP A 165 8.22 -12.68 9.42
CA TRP A 165 9.28 -12.15 8.55
C TRP A 165 9.39 -13.07 7.34
N VAL A 166 8.99 -12.56 6.17
CA VAL A 166 8.74 -13.38 4.99
C VAL A 166 9.23 -12.71 3.70
N ALA A 167 9.42 -13.50 2.66
CA ALA A 167 9.67 -12.97 1.31
C ALA A 167 8.36 -12.60 0.60
N THR A 168 7.27 -13.31 0.92
CA THR A 168 5.95 -13.12 0.29
C THR A 168 4.88 -13.10 1.37
N GLU A 169 3.74 -12.50 1.08
CA GLU A 169 2.58 -12.45 1.99
C GLU A 169 2.23 -13.85 2.51
N PRO A 170 2.08 -14.04 3.84
CA PRO A 170 1.85 -15.36 4.43
C PRO A 170 0.47 -15.95 4.10
N TYR A 171 -0.51 -15.09 3.84
CA TYR A 171 -1.90 -15.46 3.56
C TYR A 171 -2.39 -14.81 2.25
N PRO A 172 -1.82 -15.19 1.09
CA PRO A 172 -2.27 -14.65 -0.20
C PRO A 172 -3.72 -15.04 -0.45
N SER A 173 -4.52 -14.11 -0.98
CA SER A 173 -5.89 -14.40 -1.32
C SER A 173 -5.98 -15.20 -2.62
N GLU A 174 -6.78 -16.27 -2.61
CA GLU A 174 -7.14 -17.01 -3.84
C GLU A 174 -8.36 -16.39 -4.54
N THR A 175 -9.15 -15.61 -3.81
CA THR A 175 -10.42 -15.05 -4.28
C THR A 175 -10.31 -13.67 -4.90
N VAL A 176 -9.20 -12.95 -4.66
CA VAL A 176 -8.91 -11.65 -5.26
C VAL A 176 -7.45 -11.60 -5.70
N ALA A 177 -7.22 -10.94 -6.83
CA ALA A 177 -5.89 -10.66 -7.35
C ALA A 177 -5.21 -9.54 -6.56
N ARG A 178 -3.89 -9.55 -6.52
CA ARG A 178 -3.09 -8.52 -5.83
C ARG A 178 -2.65 -7.43 -6.79
N VAL A 179 -2.43 -6.23 -6.28
CA VAL A 179 -1.71 -5.15 -6.99
C VAL A 179 -0.24 -5.56 -7.10
N SER A 180 0.31 -5.47 -8.31
CA SER A 180 1.75 -5.71 -8.54
C SER A 180 2.52 -4.41 -8.78
N HIS A 181 1.89 -3.41 -9.43
CA HIS A 181 2.56 -2.16 -9.76
C HIS A 181 1.61 -0.96 -9.69
N THR A 182 2.16 0.20 -9.33
CA THR A 182 1.47 1.49 -9.37
C THR A 182 2.36 2.52 -10.04
N ARG A 183 1.94 3.02 -11.20
CA ARG A 183 2.71 4.01 -11.98
C ARG A 183 1.94 5.29 -12.16
N LEU A 184 2.65 6.39 -12.14
CA LEU A 184 2.13 7.74 -12.31
C LEU A 184 2.84 8.44 -13.46
N GLY A 185 2.07 9.13 -14.30
CA GLY A 185 2.61 9.90 -15.42
C GLY A 185 1.67 11.04 -15.84
N ASN A 186 1.99 11.69 -16.96
CA ASN A 186 1.11 12.72 -17.54
C ASN A 186 -0.14 12.09 -18.13
N ALA A 187 -1.30 12.73 -17.91
CA ALA A 187 -2.59 12.35 -18.49
C ALA A 187 -2.59 12.39 -20.02
N GLY A 188 -3.64 11.85 -20.61
CA GLY A 188 -3.91 11.88 -22.03
C GLY A 188 -3.61 10.58 -22.76
N ILE A 189 -3.79 10.61 -24.07
CA ILE A 189 -3.65 9.46 -24.97
C ILE A 189 -2.31 9.57 -25.73
N PRO A 190 -1.52 8.48 -25.80
CA PRO A 190 -0.30 8.48 -26.60
C PRO A 190 -0.54 8.94 -28.05
N GLY A 191 0.35 9.78 -28.57
CA GLY A 191 0.25 10.33 -29.94
C GLY A 191 -0.69 11.54 -30.07
N GLN A 192 -1.30 12.01 -28.99
CA GLN A 192 -2.12 13.22 -28.97
C GLN A 192 -1.50 14.30 -28.07
N PRO A 193 -1.87 15.59 -28.24
CA PRO A 193 -1.46 16.65 -27.33
C PRO A 193 -1.85 16.33 -25.90
N ARG A 194 -0.91 16.52 -24.97
CA ARG A 194 -1.14 16.21 -23.55
C ARG A 194 -2.02 17.28 -22.90
N PRO A 195 -3.10 16.91 -22.19
CA PRO A 195 -3.88 17.84 -21.42
C PRO A 195 -3.06 18.41 -20.25
N LYS A 196 -3.23 19.69 -19.95
CA LYS A 196 -2.56 20.34 -18.82
C LYS A 196 -3.19 19.91 -17.49
N GLY A 197 -2.35 19.77 -16.45
CA GLY A 197 -2.78 19.56 -15.06
C GLY A 197 -3.33 18.16 -14.75
N GLY A 198 -3.39 17.26 -15.73
CA GLY A 198 -3.87 15.90 -15.50
C GLY A 198 -2.73 14.91 -15.18
N ARG A 199 -3.04 13.90 -14.37
CA ARG A 199 -2.15 12.77 -14.07
C ARG A 199 -2.80 11.47 -14.47
N LYS A 200 -2.06 10.60 -15.14
CA LYS A 200 -2.46 9.23 -15.45
C LYS A 200 -1.95 8.28 -14.39
N PHE A 201 -2.87 7.55 -13.80
CA PHE A 201 -2.58 6.42 -12.93
C PHE A 201 -2.69 5.13 -13.71
N VAL A 202 -1.74 4.22 -13.49
CA VAL A 202 -1.68 2.90 -14.12
C VAL A 202 -1.38 1.88 -13.04
N ILE A 203 -2.34 1.02 -12.76
CA ILE A 203 -2.27 0.01 -11.72
C ILE A 203 -2.35 -1.37 -12.35
N ASP A 204 -1.37 -2.23 -12.10
CA ASP A 204 -1.33 -3.59 -12.58
C ASP A 204 -1.73 -4.56 -11.46
N PHE A 205 -2.52 -5.58 -11.83
CA PHE A 205 -3.01 -6.62 -10.95
C PHE A 205 -2.62 -7.99 -11.48
N GLU A 206 -2.29 -8.91 -10.57
CA GLU A 206 -1.88 -10.27 -10.93
C GLU A 206 -2.48 -11.34 -10.03
N GLY A 207 -2.58 -12.56 -10.55
CA GLY A 207 -2.99 -13.73 -9.80
C GLY A 207 -4.49 -13.83 -9.54
N GLY A 208 -4.86 -14.67 -8.57
CA GLY A 208 -6.26 -14.90 -8.19
C GLY A 208 -7.16 -15.22 -9.37
N PRO A 209 -8.41 -14.73 -9.35
CA PRO A 209 -9.39 -15.01 -10.40
C PRO A 209 -9.01 -14.44 -11.78
N LEU A 210 -8.08 -13.47 -11.85
CA LEU A 210 -7.66 -12.89 -13.14
C LEU A 210 -6.99 -13.91 -14.06
N ASN A 211 -6.41 -14.97 -13.50
CA ASN A 211 -5.79 -16.04 -14.29
C ASN A 211 -6.80 -16.81 -15.20
N GLU A 212 -8.08 -16.77 -14.84
CA GLU A 212 -9.18 -17.47 -15.52
C GLU A 212 -10.06 -16.55 -16.38
N ILE A 213 -9.88 -15.23 -16.24
CA ILE A 213 -10.66 -14.23 -16.98
C ILE A 213 -10.16 -14.15 -18.42
N ALA A 214 -11.09 -14.27 -19.38
CA ALA A 214 -10.78 -14.14 -20.79
C ALA A 214 -10.55 -12.68 -21.18
N LYS A 215 -9.64 -12.44 -22.12
CA LYS A 215 -9.30 -11.09 -22.62
C LYS A 215 -10.52 -10.30 -23.11
N LEU A 216 -11.55 -10.98 -23.59
CA LEU A 216 -12.78 -10.37 -24.10
C LEU A 216 -13.83 -10.10 -23.01
N ASP A 217 -13.60 -10.55 -21.79
CA ASP A 217 -14.51 -10.28 -20.69
C ASP A 217 -14.53 -8.79 -20.36
N LYS A 218 -15.70 -8.31 -20.01
CA LYS A 218 -15.92 -6.88 -19.71
C LYS A 218 -15.53 -6.55 -18.28
N VAL A 219 -14.26 -6.75 -17.94
CA VAL A 219 -13.71 -6.29 -16.67
C VAL A 219 -13.76 -4.78 -16.62
N LYS A 220 -14.24 -4.23 -15.52
CA LYS A 220 -14.37 -2.79 -15.31
C LYS A 220 -13.56 -2.33 -14.09
N PRO A 221 -12.84 -1.21 -14.18
CA PRO A 221 -12.32 -0.54 -13.00
C PRO A 221 -13.48 0.16 -12.27
N VAL A 222 -13.45 0.12 -10.96
CA VAL A 222 -14.28 0.95 -10.09
C VAL A 222 -13.35 1.92 -9.42
N VAL A 223 -13.40 3.18 -9.83
CA VAL A 223 -12.50 4.24 -9.37
C VAL A 223 -13.30 5.28 -8.60
N SER A 224 -12.74 5.76 -7.50
CA SER A 224 -13.29 6.91 -6.77
C SER A 224 -12.18 7.84 -6.31
N THR A 225 -12.52 9.13 -6.15
CA THR A 225 -11.62 10.19 -5.71
C THR A 225 -12.30 11.06 -4.67
N SER A 226 -11.54 11.54 -3.68
CA SER A 226 -12.06 12.50 -2.69
C SER A 226 -12.21 13.92 -3.26
N LYS A 227 -11.45 14.26 -4.32
CA LYS A 227 -11.46 15.57 -4.99
C LYS A 227 -11.13 15.41 -6.47
N GLY A 228 -11.56 16.38 -7.27
CA GLY A 228 -11.23 16.43 -8.68
C GLY A 228 -12.13 15.56 -9.55
N ARG A 229 -11.71 15.30 -10.77
CA ARG A 229 -12.45 14.58 -11.80
C ARG A 229 -11.61 13.45 -12.36
N ILE A 230 -12.25 12.30 -12.57
CA ILE A 230 -11.67 11.11 -13.19
C ILE A 230 -12.19 11.01 -14.63
N ASP A 231 -11.28 10.74 -15.56
CA ASP A 231 -11.58 10.51 -16.97
C ASP A 231 -10.79 9.31 -17.50
N ASN A 232 -11.18 8.85 -18.69
CA ASN A 232 -10.47 7.82 -19.46
C ASN A 232 -10.16 6.55 -18.65
N GLU A 233 -11.10 6.12 -17.82
CA GLU A 233 -10.97 4.89 -17.04
C GLU A 233 -11.19 3.66 -17.91
N TYR A 234 -10.27 2.71 -17.83
CA TYR A 234 -10.36 1.42 -18.51
C TYR A 234 -9.61 0.34 -17.78
N ALA A 235 -9.98 -0.91 -18.09
CA ALA A 235 -9.20 -2.09 -17.71
C ALA A 235 -8.94 -2.96 -18.95
N LEU A 236 -7.73 -3.53 -19.01
CA LEU A 236 -7.35 -4.44 -20.10
C LEU A 236 -6.35 -5.49 -19.59
N GLN A 237 -6.31 -6.62 -20.28
CA GLN A 237 -5.28 -7.62 -20.05
C GLN A 237 -3.95 -7.15 -20.63
N VAL A 238 -2.88 -7.22 -19.84
CA VAL A 238 -1.52 -6.86 -20.28
C VAL A 238 -1.04 -7.86 -21.32
N VAL A 239 -0.55 -7.35 -22.46
CA VAL A 239 -0.11 -8.16 -23.59
C VAL A 239 0.95 -9.18 -23.18
N GLY A 240 0.75 -10.44 -23.56
CA GLY A 240 1.68 -11.53 -23.28
C GLY A 240 1.64 -12.08 -21.86
N THR A 241 0.70 -11.62 -21.03
CA THR A 241 0.55 -12.06 -19.64
C THR A 241 -0.89 -12.40 -19.30
N LYS A 242 -1.12 -12.88 -18.07
CA LYS A 242 -2.45 -12.99 -17.47
C LYS A 242 -2.80 -11.82 -16.56
N ASN A 243 -1.89 -10.86 -16.41
CA ASN A 243 -2.08 -9.69 -15.57
C ASN A 243 -3.09 -8.72 -16.20
N TRP A 244 -3.77 -7.96 -15.38
CA TRP A 244 -4.71 -6.94 -15.82
C TRP A 244 -4.24 -5.57 -15.37
N ARG A 245 -4.45 -4.59 -16.22
CA ARG A 245 -4.09 -3.19 -16.01
C ARG A 245 -5.35 -2.36 -15.94
N ALA A 246 -5.49 -1.57 -14.86
CA ALA A 246 -6.41 -0.46 -14.80
C ALA A 246 -5.66 0.85 -15.08
N ALA A 247 -6.30 1.77 -15.77
CA ALA A 247 -5.76 3.12 -15.93
C ALA A 247 -6.90 4.14 -15.89
N PHE A 248 -6.57 5.34 -15.41
CA PHE A 248 -7.46 6.48 -15.42
C PHE A 248 -6.66 7.80 -15.39
N ASP A 249 -7.29 8.87 -15.82
CA ASP A 249 -6.74 10.23 -15.73
C ASP A 249 -7.43 10.97 -14.58
N LEU A 250 -6.65 11.57 -13.68
CA LEU A 250 -7.12 12.42 -12.59
C LEU A 250 -6.79 13.88 -12.90
N TYR A 251 -7.79 14.76 -12.76
CA TYR A 251 -7.64 16.21 -12.86
C TYR A 251 -8.01 16.83 -11.53
N VAL A 252 -7.06 17.52 -10.92
CA VAL A 252 -7.20 18.16 -9.60
C VAL A 252 -6.65 19.57 -9.66
N GLU A 253 -7.32 20.47 -8.98
CA GLU A 253 -6.85 21.84 -8.73
C GLU A 253 -6.35 21.97 -7.29
N GLY A 254 -5.30 22.78 -7.10
CA GLY A 254 -4.66 23.01 -5.81
C GLY A 254 -3.67 21.91 -5.41
N ASN A 255 -3.14 22.02 -4.19
CA ASN A 255 -2.05 21.17 -3.67
C ASN A 255 -2.48 20.26 -2.51
N GLU A 256 -3.78 20.24 -2.19
CA GLU A 256 -4.31 19.41 -1.12
C GLU A 256 -4.25 17.93 -1.49
N PRO A 257 -3.91 17.04 -0.54
CA PRO A 257 -3.91 15.60 -0.77
C PRO A 257 -5.25 15.08 -1.28
N VAL A 258 -5.20 14.11 -2.19
CA VAL A 258 -6.38 13.49 -2.81
C VAL A 258 -6.35 12.00 -2.54
N ASN A 259 -7.38 11.47 -1.90
CA ASN A 259 -7.52 10.05 -1.66
C ASN A 259 -8.19 9.37 -2.86
N LEU A 260 -7.57 8.32 -3.34
CA LEU A 260 -8.01 7.51 -4.47
C LEU A 260 -8.30 6.09 -4.00
N ARG A 261 -9.30 5.46 -4.60
CA ARG A 261 -9.65 4.06 -4.40
C ARG A 261 -9.94 3.41 -5.74
N LEU A 262 -9.41 2.20 -5.97
CA LEU A 262 -9.65 1.45 -7.18
C LEU A 262 -9.68 -0.06 -6.90
N PHE A 263 -10.55 -0.77 -7.59
CA PHE A 263 -10.54 -2.23 -7.73
C PHE A 263 -11.15 -2.64 -9.07
N LEU A 264 -10.91 -3.88 -9.50
CA LEU A 264 -11.52 -4.44 -10.71
C LEU A 264 -12.71 -5.32 -10.37
N LYS A 265 -13.75 -5.29 -11.24
CA LYS A 265 -14.90 -6.18 -11.15
C LYS A 265 -15.33 -6.74 -12.50
N LEU A 266 -15.99 -7.91 -12.48
CA LEU A 266 -16.71 -8.49 -13.60
C LEU A 266 -18.15 -8.77 -13.17
N GLY A 267 -19.11 -8.04 -13.76
CA GLY A 267 -20.46 -8.01 -13.23
C GLY A 267 -20.47 -7.49 -11.79
N ASP A 268 -21.02 -8.26 -10.85
CA ASP A 268 -21.05 -7.93 -9.42
C ASP A 268 -19.88 -8.53 -8.63
N ARG A 269 -19.06 -9.37 -9.28
CA ARG A 269 -17.92 -10.03 -8.63
C ARG A 269 -16.72 -9.10 -8.58
N THR A 270 -16.21 -8.81 -7.39
CA THR A 270 -14.92 -8.18 -7.17
C THR A 270 -13.80 -9.17 -7.53
N LEU A 271 -12.83 -8.73 -8.33
CA LEU A 271 -11.74 -9.56 -8.84
C LEU A 271 -10.41 -9.30 -8.16
N THR A 272 -10.24 -8.13 -7.55
CA THR A 272 -8.95 -7.69 -7.01
C THR A 272 -9.07 -7.19 -5.59
N GLU A 273 -7.95 -7.14 -4.88
CA GLU A 273 -7.86 -6.32 -3.68
C GLU A 273 -8.16 -4.85 -4.02
N THR A 274 -8.48 -4.08 -3.00
CA THR A 274 -8.68 -2.63 -3.13
C THR A 274 -7.32 -1.93 -3.08
N TRP A 275 -6.99 -1.21 -4.15
CA TRP A 275 -5.88 -0.27 -4.17
C TRP A 275 -6.35 1.07 -3.58
N LEU A 276 -5.66 1.55 -2.56
CA LEU A 276 -5.81 2.87 -1.99
C LEU A 276 -4.55 3.68 -2.26
N TYR A 277 -4.71 4.97 -2.55
CA TYR A 277 -3.57 5.85 -2.75
C TYR A 277 -3.89 7.27 -2.29
N GLN A 278 -2.93 7.91 -1.65
CA GLN A 278 -3.00 9.34 -1.38
C GLN A 278 -2.11 10.06 -2.38
N TYR A 279 -2.75 10.68 -3.37
CA TYR A 279 -2.04 11.48 -4.36
C TYR A 279 -1.72 12.86 -3.76
N LEU A 280 -0.46 13.24 -3.84
CA LEU A 280 0.06 14.54 -3.45
C LEU A 280 0.32 15.33 -4.74
N PRO A 281 -0.48 16.36 -5.07
CA PRO A 281 -0.30 17.10 -6.29
C PRO A 281 1.07 17.78 -6.39
N PHE A 282 1.69 17.69 -7.54
CA PHE A 282 2.98 18.29 -7.84
C PHE A 282 3.01 18.84 -9.26
N THR A 283 3.92 19.80 -9.53
CA THR A 283 4.25 20.27 -10.87
C THR A 283 5.56 19.64 -11.33
N TYR A 284 5.68 19.34 -12.61
CA TYR A 284 6.98 19.10 -13.22
C TYR A 284 7.62 20.47 -13.49
N ASP A 285 8.82 20.67 -12.98
CA ASP A 285 9.66 21.83 -13.27
C ASP A 285 10.14 21.81 -14.71
#